data_d45e66f9b303b8708e270d0a48089bc2
#
_entry.id   d45e66f9b303b8708e270d0a48089bc2
#
_cell.length_a   1.000
_cell.length_b   1.000
_cell.length_c   1.000
_cell.angle_alpha   90.00
_cell.angle_beta   90.00
_cell.angle_gamma   90.00
#
_symmetry.space_group_name_H-M   'P 1'
#
loop_
_entity.id
_entity.type
_entity.pdbx_description
1 polymer ?
#
loop_
_entity_poly.entity_id
_entity_poly.type
_entity_poly.pdbx_seq_one_letter_code
_entity_poly.pdbx_strand_id
1 'polypeptide(L)'
;MRYFILIFTFVCSFVAAQPTIVPQLQQQVTDLTSSLNSQEKKELTRKLESIFNNTQVQIAVLIIPTTKDETIEQYATRVFNNWRLGDAKRNDGILIIVAWSDRTVRIQVGYGLEEKVTDALAGDIIRSNM
;
A
#
# COMPACT_ATOMS: atom_id res chain seq x y z
N MET A 1 5.66 -62.16 -21.58
CA MET A 1 6.14 -61.21 -20.56
C MET A 1 5.60 -59.84 -20.92
N ARG A 2 4.72 -59.35 -20.09
CA ARG A 2 4.17 -57.99 -20.26
C ARG A 2 4.93 -57.08 -19.33
N TYR A 3 5.74 -56.16 -19.87
CA TYR A 3 6.38 -55.12 -19.10
C TYR A 3 5.36 -53.99 -18.93
N PHE A 4 4.91 -53.81 -17.70
CA PHE A 4 4.08 -52.68 -17.33
C PHE A 4 5.02 -51.49 -17.02
N ILE A 5 5.16 -50.56 -17.96
CA ILE A 5 5.92 -49.34 -17.75
C ILE A 5 4.98 -48.37 -17.02
N LEU A 6 5.19 -48.22 -15.72
CA LEU A 6 4.53 -47.24 -14.89
C LEU A 6 5.18 -45.86 -15.16
N ILE A 7 4.57 -45.09 -16.07
CA ILE A 7 4.97 -43.71 -16.30
C ILE A 7 4.44 -42.91 -15.13
N PHE A 8 5.33 -42.61 -14.18
CA PHE A 8 5.06 -41.70 -13.09
C PHE A 8 5.14 -40.24 -13.63
N THR A 9 3.98 -39.71 -14.05
CA THR A 9 3.88 -38.30 -14.43
C THR A 9 4.01 -37.45 -13.18
N PHE A 10 5.19 -36.88 -12.99
CA PHE A 10 5.45 -35.90 -11.97
C PHE A 10 4.73 -34.60 -12.38
N VAL A 11 3.51 -34.40 -11.85
CA VAL A 11 2.78 -33.15 -12.00
C VAL A 11 3.46 -32.13 -11.08
N CYS A 12 4.37 -31.36 -11.67
CA CYS A 12 4.96 -30.21 -11.00
C CYS A 12 3.86 -29.17 -10.86
N SER A 13 3.20 -29.15 -9.70
CA SER A 13 2.25 -28.09 -9.37
C SER A 13 3.03 -26.78 -9.20
N PHE A 14 3.01 -25.95 -10.23
CA PHE A 14 3.50 -24.58 -10.15
C PHE A 14 2.53 -23.83 -9.25
N VAL A 15 2.86 -23.72 -7.96
CA VAL A 15 2.18 -22.80 -7.07
C VAL A 15 2.70 -21.40 -7.42
N ALA A 16 1.99 -20.71 -8.30
CA ALA A 16 2.26 -19.31 -8.59
C ALA A 16 1.94 -18.49 -7.32
N ALA A 17 2.92 -17.71 -6.83
CA ALA A 17 2.70 -16.78 -5.75
C ALA A 17 1.58 -15.80 -6.16
N GLN A 18 0.51 -15.73 -5.37
CA GLN A 18 -0.62 -14.83 -5.64
C GLN A 18 -0.27 -13.43 -5.15
N PRO A 19 -0.45 -12.38 -6.00
CA PRO A 19 -0.22 -11.02 -5.54
C PRO A 19 -1.20 -10.63 -4.45
N THR A 20 -0.76 -9.77 -3.52
CA THR A 20 -1.62 -9.24 -2.46
C THR A 20 -2.75 -8.39 -3.06
N ILE A 21 -3.97 -8.62 -2.61
CA ILE A 21 -5.16 -7.92 -3.12
C ILE A 21 -5.09 -6.44 -2.76
N VAL A 22 -5.40 -5.58 -3.74
CA VAL A 22 -5.59 -4.14 -3.53
C VAL A 22 -7.04 -3.91 -3.10
N PRO A 23 -7.30 -3.41 -1.87
CA PRO A 23 -8.65 -3.10 -1.43
C PRO A 23 -9.22 -1.91 -2.20
N GLN A 24 -10.55 -1.77 -2.21
CA GLN A 24 -11.20 -0.61 -2.80
C GLN A 24 -11.00 0.64 -1.92
N LEU A 25 -10.75 1.78 -2.55
CA LEU A 25 -10.71 3.07 -1.88
C LEU A 25 -12.14 3.51 -1.54
N GLN A 26 -12.53 3.41 -0.29
CA GLN A 26 -13.83 3.88 0.20
C GLN A 26 -13.71 5.10 1.10
N GLN A 27 -12.59 5.22 1.80
CA GLN A 27 -12.29 6.29 2.77
C GLN A 27 -10.82 6.65 2.68
N GLN A 28 -10.46 7.83 3.21
CA GLN A 28 -9.06 8.25 3.27
C GLN A 28 -8.21 7.36 4.18
N VAL A 29 -8.80 6.76 5.19
CA VAL A 29 -8.14 5.82 6.11
C VAL A 29 -8.79 4.46 5.98
N THR A 30 -8.04 3.49 5.47
CA THR A 30 -8.46 2.09 5.34
C THR A 30 -7.58 1.25 6.26
N ASP A 31 -8.14 0.69 7.30
CA ASP A 31 -7.45 -0.17 8.26
C ASP A 31 -8.04 -1.58 8.24
N LEU A 32 -7.34 -2.51 7.63
CA LEU A 32 -7.74 -3.92 7.54
C LEU A 32 -7.25 -4.77 8.72
N THR A 33 -6.52 -4.15 9.67
CA THR A 33 -5.93 -4.83 10.82
C THR A 33 -6.62 -4.50 12.14
N SER A 34 -7.55 -3.54 12.12
CA SER A 34 -8.17 -2.99 13.33
C SER A 34 -7.15 -2.44 14.34
N SER A 35 -6.02 -1.93 13.83
CA SER A 35 -4.96 -1.33 14.65
C SER A 35 -5.36 0.02 15.23
N LEU A 36 -6.25 0.75 14.53
CA LEU A 36 -6.82 2.00 14.99
C LEU A 36 -8.21 1.76 15.58
N ASN A 37 -8.48 2.38 16.72
CA ASN A 37 -9.84 2.44 17.23
C ASN A 37 -10.68 3.48 16.46
N SER A 38 -11.99 3.50 16.69
CA SER A 38 -12.91 4.41 15.97
C SER A 38 -12.57 5.88 16.16
N GLN A 39 -12.11 6.27 17.34
CA GLN A 39 -11.75 7.65 17.66
C GLN A 39 -10.46 8.07 16.93
N GLU A 40 -9.43 7.22 16.99
CA GLU A 40 -8.16 7.44 16.28
C GLU A 40 -8.37 7.56 14.77
N LYS A 41 -9.21 6.69 14.20
CA LYS A 41 -9.55 6.72 12.78
C LYS A 41 -10.26 8.02 12.39
N LYS A 42 -11.21 8.49 13.21
CA LYS A 42 -11.90 9.77 12.99
C LYS A 42 -10.95 10.96 13.07
N GLU A 43 -10.07 10.98 14.05
CA GLU A 43 -9.10 12.07 14.23
C GLU A 43 -8.12 12.14 13.06
N LEU A 44 -7.61 11.00 12.63
CA LEU A 44 -6.74 10.93 11.46
C LEU A 44 -7.46 11.38 10.20
N THR A 45 -8.68 10.93 9.98
CA THR A 45 -9.51 11.34 8.83
C THR A 45 -9.71 12.85 8.81
N ARG A 46 -10.03 13.48 9.95
CA ARG A 46 -10.19 14.93 10.03
C ARG A 46 -8.90 15.69 9.68
N LYS A 47 -7.75 15.19 10.14
CA LYS A 47 -6.45 15.78 9.79
C LYS A 47 -6.19 15.72 8.30
N LEU A 48 -6.47 14.58 7.66
CA LEU A 48 -6.28 14.41 6.22
C LEU A 48 -7.24 15.29 5.42
N GLU A 49 -8.49 15.41 5.84
CA GLU A 49 -9.47 16.30 5.23
C GLU A 49 -9.05 17.78 5.36
N SER A 50 -8.52 18.18 6.52
CA SER A 50 -8.01 19.54 6.73
C SER A 50 -6.84 19.86 5.81
N ILE A 51 -5.92 18.91 5.63
CA ILE A 51 -4.81 19.06 4.68
C ILE A 51 -5.33 19.22 3.26
N PHE A 52 -6.29 18.39 2.85
CA PHE A 52 -6.91 18.49 1.54
C PHE A 52 -7.60 19.85 1.31
N ASN A 53 -8.36 20.30 2.27
CA ASN A 53 -9.07 21.58 2.17
C ASN A 53 -8.12 22.78 2.07
N ASN A 54 -6.97 22.72 2.72
CA ASN A 54 -5.99 23.80 2.73
C ASN A 54 -5.00 23.74 1.55
N THR A 55 -4.71 22.57 1.03
CA THR A 55 -3.62 22.36 0.05
C THR A 55 -4.06 21.72 -1.24
N GLN A 56 -5.24 21.11 -1.28
CA GLN A 56 -5.74 20.24 -2.35
C GLN A 56 -4.91 18.95 -2.56
N VAL A 57 -3.98 18.65 -1.66
CA VAL A 57 -3.21 17.39 -1.67
C VAL A 57 -4.06 16.28 -1.08
N GLN A 58 -4.30 15.24 -1.87
CA GLN A 58 -5.03 14.06 -1.43
C GLN A 58 -4.07 13.06 -0.76
N ILE A 59 -4.31 12.78 0.52
CA ILE A 59 -3.56 11.77 1.27
C ILE A 59 -4.50 10.63 1.64
N ALA A 60 -4.08 9.42 1.33
CA ALA A 60 -4.74 8.19 1.77
C ALA A 60 -3.82 7.33 2.62
N VAL A 61 -4.36 6.67 3.63
CA VAL A 61 -3.65 5.76 4.52
C VAL A 61 -4.25 4.37 4.40
N LEU A 62 -3.39 3.38 4.16
CA LEU A 62 -3.77 1.97 4.10
C LEU A 62 -2.95 1.18 5.11
N ILE A 63 -3.62 0.51 6.03
CA ILE A 63 -3.01 -0.40 6.99
C ILE A 63 -3.45 -1.83 6.65
N ILE A 64 -2.48 -2.68 6.33
CA ILE A 64 -2.68 -4.08 5.97
C ILE A 64 -1.85 -4.99 6.87
N PRO A 65 -2.21 -6.28 6.98
CA PRO A 65 -1.42 -7.22 7.78
C PRO A 65 -0.03 -7.45 7.19
N THR A 66 0.06 -7.75 5.90
CA THR A 66 1.30 -8.11 5.21
C THR A 66 1.18 -7.89 3.70
N THR A 67 2.28 -7.62 3.04
CA THR A 67 2.39 -7.61 1.58
C THR A 67 2.72 -9.00 1.01
N LYS A 68 2.87 -10.00 1.88
CA LYS A 68 3.24 -11.38 1.53
C LYS A 68 4.56 -11.44 0.75
N ASP A 69 4.51 -11.93 -0.51
CA ASP A 69 5.69 -12.14 -1.33
C ASP A 69 6.15 -10.90 -2.11
N GLU A 70 5.36 -9.82 -2.07
CA GLU A 70 5.73 -8.55 -2.69
C GLU A 70 6.55 -7.69 -1.73
N THR A 71 7.40 -6.82 -2.30
CA THR A 71 7.96 -5.71 -1.53
C THR A 71 6.87 -4.66 -1.27
N ILE A 72 7.04 -3.88 -0.20
CA ILE A 72 6.08 -2.81 0.10
C ILE A 72 6.07 -1.74 -1.01
N GLU A 73 7.20 -1.51 -1.67
CA GLU A 73 7.33 -0.60 -2.82
C GLU A 73 6.50 -1.06 -4.01
N GLN A 74 6.57 -2.35 -4.36
CA GLN A 74 5.78 -2.92 -5.44
C GLN A 74 4.29 -2.84 -5.14
N TYR A 75 3.90 -3.21 -3.95
CA TYR A 75 2.51 -3.14 -3.50
C TYR A 75 1.99 -1.70 -3.48
N ALA A 76 2.76 -0.77 -2.92
CA ALA A 76 2.39 0.65 -2.87
C ALA A 76 2.17 1.24 -4.27
N THR A 77 3.02 0.88 -5.23
CA THR A 77 2.87 1.33 -6.62
C THR A 77 1.55 0.82 -7.23
N ARG A 78 1.20 -0.44 -7.01
CA ARG A 78 -0.07 -1.00 -7.50
C ARG A 78 -1.28 -0.33 -6.85
N VAL A 79 -1.27 -0.11 -5.55
CA VAL A 79 -2.34 0.57 -4.83
C VAL A 79 -2.48 2.01 -5.31
N PHE A 80 -1.37 2.74 -5.40
CA PHE A 80 -1.36 4.13 -5.84
C PHE A 80 -1.95 4.29 -7.25
N ASN A 81 -1.56 3.44 -8.18
CA ASN A 81 -2.05 3.46 -9.55
C ASN A 81 -3.53 3.03 -9.63
N ASN A 82 -3.93 2.06 -8.85
CA ASN A 82 -5.32 1.59 -8.81
C ASN A 82 -6.26 2.64 -8.22
N TRP A 83 -5.84 3.29 -7.15
CA TRP A 83 -6.65 4.29 -6.48
C TRP A 83 -6.65 5.66 -7.16
N ARG A 84 -5.70 5.93 -8.06
CA ARG A 84 -5.57 7.19 -8.80
C ARG A 84 -5.59 8.40 -7.88
N LEU A 85 -4.77 8.37 -6.83
CA LEU A 85 -4.71 9.44 -5.85
C LEU A 85 -4.20 10.74 -6.45
N GLY A 86 -4.78 11.85 -5.98
CA GLY A 86 -4.42 13.19 -6.44
C GLY A 86 -5.14 13.60 -7.71
N ASP A 87 -4.89 14.83 -8.11
CA ASP A 87 -5.39 15.38 -9.36
C ASP A 87 -4.57 14.89 -10.55
N ALA A 88 -5.24 14.48 -11.64
CA ALA A 88 -4.59 13.93 -12.83
C ALA A 88 -3.61 14.91 -13.51
N LYS A 89 -3.80 16.22 -13.35
CA LYS A 89 -2.94 17.25 -13.90
C LYS A 89 -1.82 17.65 -12.94
N ARG A 90 -2.13 17.76 -11.64
CA ARG A 90 -1.15 18.17 -10.63
C ARG A 90 -0.31 17.01 -10.10
N ASN A 91 -0.78 15.77 -10.21
CA ASN A 91 -0.13 14.57 -9.67
C ASN A 91 0.27 14.73 -8.19
N ASP A 92 -0.65 15.21 -7.37
CA ASP A 92 -0.42 15.64 -6.00
C ASP A 92 -1.06 14.70 -4.96
N GLY A 93 -1.08 13.42 -5.25
CA GLY A 93 -1.52 12.39 -4.31
C GLY A 93 -0.39 11.85 -3.46
N ILE A 94 -0.71 11.47 -2.22
CA ILE A 94 0.20 10.77 -1.29
C ILE A 94 -0.51 9.54 -0.74
N LEU A 95 0.19 8.41 -0.77
CA LEU A 95 -0.26 7.16 -0.16
C LEU A 95 0.70 6.76 0.95
N ILE A 96 0.16 6.53 2.14
CA ILE A 96 0.90 5.98 3.27
C ILE A 96 0.41 4.54 3.47
N ILE A 97 1.31 3.58 3.33
CA ILE A 97 1.01 2.15 3.57
C ILE A 97 1.79 1.68 4.79
N VAL A 98 1.08 0.98 5.66
CA VAL A 98 1.65 0.27 6.81
C VAL A 98 1.34 -1.22 6.66
N ALA A 99 2.37 -2.05 6.51
CA ALA A 99 2.26 -3.51 6.60
C ALA A 99 2.58 -3.92 8.05
N TRP A 100 1.54 -4.06 8.85
CA TRP A 100 1.62 -4.15 10.30
C TRP A 100 2.45 -5.33 10.79
N SER A 101 2.19 -6.53 10.26
CA SER A 101 2.92 -7.75 10.66
C SER A 101 4.34 -7.77 10.13
N ASP A 102 4.60 -7.14 9.00
CA ASP A 102 5.94 -7.05 8.40
C ASP A 102 6.76 -5.90 9.03
N ARG A 103 6.14 -5.04 9.82
CA ARG A 103 6.73 -3.83 10.41
C ARG A 103 7.41 -2.94 9.38
N THR A 104 6.76 -2.77 8.24
CA THR A 104 7.22 -1.91 7.15
C THR A 104 6.22 -0.80 6.86
N VAL A 105 6.75 0.36 6.48
CA VAL A 105 5.98 1.56 6.11
C VAL A 105 6.53 2.13 4.82
N ARG A 106 5.64 2.57 3.94
CA ARG A 106 6.00 3.27 2.70
C ARG A 106 5.17 4.52 2.53
N ILE A 107 5.81 5.60 2.15
CA ILE A 107 5.15 6.83 1.66
C ILE A 107 5.39 6.87 0.15
N GLN A 108 4.31 6.74 -0.62
CA GLN A 108 4.32 6.85 -2.08
C GLN A 108 3.76 8.21 -2.47
N VAL A 109 4.49 8.94 -3.32
CA VAL A 109 4.20 10.33 -3.66
C VAL A 109 3.98 10.47 -5.16
N GLY A 110 2.97 11.22 -5.56
CA GLY A 110 2.74 11.57 -6.96
C GLY A 110 3.82 12.49 -7.52
N TYR A 111 3.99 12.49 -8.84
CA TYR A 111 5.05 13.25 -9.54
C TYR A 111 5.07 14.74 -9.21
N GLY A 112 3.90 15.34 -9.00
CA GLY A 112 3.79 16.77 -8.66
C GLY A 112 4.37 17.16 -7.31
N LEU A 113 4.65 16.19 -6.44
CA LEU A 113 5.17 16.39 -5.09
C LEU A 113 6.59 15.83 -4.88
N GLU A 114 7.18 15.17 -5.87
CA GLU A 114 8.48 14.50 -5.72
C GLU A 114 9.61 15.46 -5.35
N GLU A 115 9.57 16.70 -5.82
CA GLU A 115 10.55 17.73 -5.46
C GLU A 115 10.39 18.21 -4.01
N LYS A 116 9.15 18.19 -3.48
CA LYS A 116 8.84 18.63 -2.12
C LYS A 116 8.96 17.50 -1.11
N VAL A 117 8.55 16.30 -1.51
CA VAL A 117 8.61 15.08 -0.68
C VAL A 117 9.50 14.09 -1.39
N THR A 118 10.80 14.21 -1.19
CA THR A 118 11.80 13.30 -1.76
C THR A 118 11.79 11.95 -1.02
N ASP A 119 12.34 10.90 -1.63
CA ASP A 119 12.49 9.60 -0.97
C ASP A 119 13.33 9.70 0.31
N ALA A 120 14.34 10.57 0.34
CA ALA A 120 15.14 10.83 1.53
C ALA A 120 14.30 11.44 2.65
N LEU A 121 13.48 12.45 2.35
CA LEU A 121 12.58 13.08 3.33
C LEU A 121 11.52 12.10 3.83
N ALA A 122 10.90 11.33 2.96
CA ALA A 122 9.94 10.29 3.33
C ALA A 122 10.57 9.27 4.26
N GLY A 123 11.79 8.81 3.96
CA GLY A 123 12.56 7.91 4.83
C GLY A 123 12.87 8.52 6.19
N ASP A 124 13.23 9.79 6.24
CA ASP A 124 13.49 10.52 7.51
C ASP A 124 12.23 10.65 8.37
N ILE A 125 11.09 10.95 7.76
CA ILE A 125 9.80 11.01 8.45
C ILE A 125 9.46 9.67 9.09
N ILE A 126 9.63 8.59 8.36
CA ILE A 126 9.38 7.23 8.86
C ILE A 126 10.32 6.92 10.04
N ARG A 127 11.62 7.14 9.90
CA ARG A 127 12.61 6.84 10.94
C ARG A 127 12.44 7.69 12.20
N SER A 128 11.97 8.93 12.05
CA SER A 128 11.84 9.87 13.20
C SER A 128 10.60 9.60 14.05
N ASN A 129 9.62 8.84 13.52
CA ASN A 129 8.32 8.66 14.18
C ASN A 129 7.99 7.19 14.50
N MET A 130 8.96 6.29 14.35
CA MET A 130 8.79 4.86 14.65
C MET A 130 9.68 4.35 15.77
#